data_0874a261bbb76def5ac0d4ed7a46e8d3
#
_entry.id   0874a261bbb76def5ac0d4ed7a46e8d3
#
_cell.length_a   1.000
_cell.length_b   1.000
_cell.length_c   1.000
_cell.angle_alpha   90.00
_cell.angle_beta   90.00
_cell.angle_gamma   90.00
#
_symmetry.space_group_name_H-M   'P 1'
#
loop_
_entity.id
_entity.type
_entity.pdbx_description
1 polymer ?
#
loop_
_entity_poly.entity_id
_entity_poly.type
_entity_poly.pdbx_seq_one_letter_code
_entity_poly.pdbx_strand_id
1 'polypeptide(L)'
;MTKIIKKTSALFLALALIITSFSACGPAGTSARVSITDGKFTVNEKELWLNGCNTPWYNWNDFTGNMDAKAWEDTFALLAEDNINCTRIWVNCDGQSIVRLNSDGEVYNINEEHWTDLDTLFDLAEKYGVYVMATLLSFDHFKSRNWQVMLESKEACDTYAERYVKEFCERYGDNEYLFSIDIVNEPDWIHENKECGQYDWDNISYLIGKCAATIHENCDALVTAGIGIIKYNSDQYEGNKVSDEYLKELTGLDAAYLDFYSTHYYDWMRGSFGTPFDKSPEGFGLDTDKPCVIGETSNDSPRGMTLPEKYRSLYDNGWNGILVWMQTDFDNPDMVWYRYDLTEEATNEMADYIFDKIYPIGKKR
;
A
#
# COMPACT_ATOMS: atom_id res chain seq x y z
N MET A 1 -73.55 -63.49 10.54
CA MET A 1 -72.44 -63.09 11.45
C MET A 1 -71.42 -62.29 10.65
N THR A 2 -71.59 -60.98 10.62
CA THR A 2 -70.82 -60.12 9.76
C THR A 2 -69.94 -59.20 10.66
N LYS A 3 -68.63 -59.36 10.66
CA LYS A 3 -67.70 -58.52 11.41
C LYS A 3 -67.48 -57.22 10.65
N ILE A 4 -67.85 -56.14 11.29
CA ILE A 4 -67.50 -54.75 10.83
C ILE A 4 -66.08 -54.43 11.23
N ILE A 5 -65.26 -54.19 10.23
CA ILE A 5 -63.88 -53.68 10.44
C ILE A 5 -63.90 -52.13 10.39
N LYS A 6 -63.70 -51.51 11.53
CA LYS A 6 -63.52 -50.05 11.60
C LYS A 6 -62.11 -49.67 11.07
N LYS A 7 -62.07 -48.92 10.00
CA LYS A 7 -60.82 -48.24 9.55
C LYS A 7 -60.67 -46.94 10.33
N THR A 8 -59.66 -46.88 11.16
CA THR A 8 -59.19 -45.64 11.76
C THR A 8 -58.17 -44.98 10.82
N SER A 9 -58.54 -43.86 10.26
CA SER A 9 -57.62 -43.00 9.47
C SER A 9 -56.82 -42.20 10.44
N ALA A 10 -55.52 -42.46 10.47
CA ALA A 10 -54.54 -41.60 11.16
C ALA A 10 -54.17 -40.41 10.25
N LEU A 11 -54.59 -39.26 10.68
CA LEU A 11 -54.26 -38.00 10.05
C LEU A 11 -52.81 -37.60 10.51
N PHE A 12 -51.81 -37.77 9.64
CA PHE A 12 -50.49 -37.24 9.89
C PHE A 12 -50.46 -35.74 9.61
N LEU A 13 -50.43 -34.94 10.67
CA LEU A 13 -50.17 -33.50 10.61
C LEU A 13 -48.68 -33.29 10.44
N ALA A 14 -48.24 -33.03 9.22
CA ALA A 14 -46.87 -32.61 8.97
C ALA A 14 -46.71 -31.15 9.42
N LEU A 15 -46.09 -30.93 10.59
CA LEU A 15 -45.69 -29.64 11.08
C LEU A 15 -44.40 -29.25 10.35
N ALA A 16 -44.50 -28.46 9.28
CA ALA A 16 -43.36 -27.84 8.65
C ALA A 16 -42.82 -26.78 9.60
N LEU A 17 -41.71 -27.08 10.31
CA LEU A 17 -40.92 -26.09 10.99
C LEU A 17 -40.24 -25.23 9.91
N ILE A 18 -40.77 -24.05 9.65
CA ILE A 18 -40.07 -22.98 8.95
C ILE A 18 -39.05 -22.43 9.95
N ILE A 19 -37.81 -22.91 9.86
CA ILE A 19 -36.66 -22.28 10.52
C ILE A 19 -36.39 -21.00 9.71
N THR A 20 -36.99 -19.91 10.12
CA THR A 20 -36.54 -18.59 9.72
C THR A 20 -35.23 -18.36 10.47
N SER A 21 -34.12 -18.59 9.79
CA SER A 21 -32.83 -18.06 10.18
C SER A 21 -32.94 -16.53 10.17
N PHE A 22 -33.26 -15.95 11.32
CA PHE A 22 -32.96 -14.56 11.57
C PHE A 22 -31.46 -14.47 11.60
N SER A 23 -30.83 -14.15 10.46
CA SER A 23 -29.54 -13.49 10.48
C SER A 23 -29.78 -12.21 11.27
N ALA A 24 -29.27 -12.18 12.50
CA ALA A 24 -29.15 -10.95 13.25
C ALA A 24 -28.19 -10.08 12.42
N CYS A 25 -28.74 -9.21 11.54
CA CYS A 25 -28.05 -8.02 11.11
C CYS A 25 -27.83 -7.19 12.39
N GLY A 26 -26.69 -7.35 13.02
CA GLY A 26 -26.14 -6.30 13.87
C GLY A 26 -26.10 -5.00 13.05
N PRO A 27 -26.04 -3.83 13.66
CA PRO A 27 -25.84 -2.61 12.90
C PRO A 27 -24.65 -2.86 11.98
N ALA A 28 -24.85 -2.68 10.65
CA ALA A 28 -23.80 -2.85 9.66
C ALA A 28 -22.61 -2.02 10.15
N GLY A 29 -21.50 -2.68 10.50
CA GLY A 29 -20.27 -2.00 10.85
C GLY A 29 -19.96 -1.06 9.69
N THR A 30 -19.65 0.17 10.00
CA THR A 30 -19.20 1.11 8.94
C THR A 30 -17.91 0.54 8.37
N SER A 31 -17.87 0.35 7.04
CA SER A 31 -16.67 -0.15 6.34
C SER A 31 -15.49 0.80 6.57
N ALA A 32 -14.29 0.24 6.75
CA ALA A 32 -13.05 0.99 6.79
C ALA A 32 -12.40 1.13 5.40
N ARG A 33 -12.98 0.51 4.36
CA ARG A 33 -12.46 0.55 2.99
C ARG A 33 -12.33 1.98 2.48
N VAL A 34 -11.14 2.29 1.98
CA VAL A 34 -10.85 3.58 1.35
C VAL A 34 -11.35 3.57 -0.10
N SER A 35 -11.91 4.68 -0.51
CA SER A 35 -12.27 4.97 -1.88
C SER A 35 -11.76 6.34 -2.31
N ILE A 36 -11.87 6.66 -3.60
CA ILE A 36 -11.50 7.98 -4.13
C ILE A 36 -12.76 8.68 -4.62
N THR A 37 -12.96 9.91 -4.14
CA THR A 37 -14.07 10.78 -4.55
C THR A 37 -13.52 12.19 -4.76
N ASP A 38 -13.76 12.76 -5.93
CA ASP A 38 -13.34 14.13 -6.29
C ASP A 38 -11.83 14.37 -6.05
N GLY A 39 -10.97 13.41 -6.44
CA GLY A 39 -9.52 13.49 -6.30
C GLY A 39 -9.01 13.40 -4.85
N LYS A 40 -9.82 12.86 -3.94
CA LYS A 40 -9.48 12.69 -2.52
C LYS A 40 -9.76 11.28 -2.05
N PHE A 41 -8.97 10.81 -1.09
CA PHE A 41 -9.29 9.59 -0.35
C PHE A 41 -10.48 9.84 0.58
N THR A 42 -11.39 8.89 0.61
CA THR A 42 -12.59 8.95 1.45
C THR A 42 -12.88 7.60 2.12
N VAL A 43 -13.44 7.66 3.31
CA VAL A 43 -13.97 6.51 4.05
C VAL A 43 -15.34 6.92 4.61
N ASN A 44 -16.40 6.17 4.23
CA ASN A 44 -17.76 6.50 4.63
C ASN A 44 -18.12 7.97 4.36
N GLU A 45 -17.81 8.45 3.15
CA GLU A 45 -18.06 9.83 2.68
C GLU A 45 -17.25 10.93 3.43
N LYS A 46 -16.33 10.54 4.32
CA LYS A 46 -15.43 11.48 4.99
C LYS A 46 -14.08 11.49 4.32
N GLU A 47 -13.49 12.66 4.21
CA GLU A 47 -12.14 12.82 3.70
C GLU A 47 -11.13 12.14 4.63
N LEU A 48 -10.29 11.30 4.04
CA LEU A 48 -9.10 10.73 4.66
C LEU A 48 -7.89 11.49 4.16
N TRP A 49 -7.13 12.11 5.05
CA TRP A 49 -5.81 12.62 4.75
C TRP A 49 -4.78 11.69 5.37
N LEU A 50 -3.77 11.26 4.61
CA LEU A 50 -2.76 10.34 5.14
C LEU A 50 -1.81 11.07 6.08
N ASN A 51 -2.04 10.93 7.36
CA ASN A 51 -1.18 11.35 8.46
C ASN A 51 -0.24 10.17 8.77
N GLY A 52 0.79 9.98 7.95
CA GLY A 52 1.47 8.71 7.87
C GLY A 52 2.99 8.77 8.02
N CYS A 53 3.55 7.57 8.06
CA CYS A 53 4.99 7.35 8.01
C CYS A 53 5.32 6.06 7.28
N ASN A 54 6.59 5.88 6.93
CA ASN A 54 7.12 4.57 6.54
C ASN A 54 7.66 3.87 7.79
N THR A 55 7.25 2.62 7.99
CA THR A 55 7.90 1.66 8.87
C THR A 55 8.31 0.46 8.01
N PRO A 56 9.32 0.64 7.15
CA PRO A 56 9.54 -0.26 6.01
C PRO A 56 9.84 -1.70 6.44
N TRP A 57 10.57 -1.90 7.51
CA TRP A 57 10.93 -3.19 8.13
C TRP A 57 11.37 -2.96 9.58
N TYR A 58 11.24 -3.97 10.39
CA TYR A 58 11.91 -4.04 11.68
C TYR A 58 13.32 -4.63 11.51
N ASN A 59 13.40 -5.75 10.75
CA ASN A 59 14.63 -6.29 10.18
C ASN A 59 14.47 -6.45 8.67
N TRP A 60 15.56 -6.36 7.91
CA TRP A 60 15.52 -6.58 6.48
C TRP A 60 14.91 -7.94 6.13
N ASN A 61 13.90 -7.97 5.25
CA ASN A 61 13.14 -9.17 4.90
C ASN A 61 12.44 -9.85 6.09
N ASP A 62 11.78 -9.10 6.95
CA ASP A 62 11.01 -9.63 8.09
C ASP A 62 10.04 -10.74 7.71
N PHE A 63 9.36 -10.58 6.56
CA PHE A 63 8.23 -11.43 6.17
C PHE A 63 8.68 -12.68 5.40
N THR A 64 9.61 -13.44 5.99
CA THR A 64 10.18 -14.67 5.41
C THR A 64 10.11 -15.87 6.36
N GLY A 65 9.21 -15.83 7.35
CA GLY A 65 9.15 -16.76 8.47
C GLY A 65 9.98 -16.28 9.68
N ASN A 66 10.45 -15.03 9.65
CA ASN A 66 11.29 -14.47 10.71
C ASN A 66 10.69 -13.23 11.36
N MET A 67 9.41 -12.97 11.15
CA MET A 67 8.72 -11.81 11.69
C MET A 67 8.75 -11.82 13.22
N ASP A 68 9.26 -10.75 13.82
CA ASP A 68 9.06 -10.50 15.24
C ASP A 68 7.67 -9.92 15.47
N ALA A 69 6.68 -10.80 15.63
CA ALA A 69 5.28 -10.43 15.82
C ALA A 69 5.06 -9.47 17.01
N LYS A 70 5.90 -9.60 18.07
CA LYS A 70 5.79 -8.69 19.23
C LYS A 70 6.30 -7.30 18.92
N ALA A 71 7.42 -7.17 18.21
CA ALA A 71 7.95 -5.89 17.78
C ALA A 71 6.98 -5.18 16.83
N TRP A 72 6.38 -5.92 15.88
CA TRP A 72 5.36 -5.37 14.99
C TRP A 72 4.08 -4.98 15.73
N GLU A 73 3.64 -5.76 16.73
CA GLU A 73 2.50 -5.39 17.55
C GLU A 73 2.76 -4.08 18.33
N ASP A 74 3.95 -3.94 18.92
CA ASP A 74 4.36 -2.72 19.62
C ASP A 74 4.44 -1.54 18.66
N THR A 75 4.92 -1.76 17.44
CA THR A 75 4.94 -0.75 16.37
C THR A 75 3.53 -0.27 16.03
N PHE A 76 2.59 -1.16 15.72
CA PHE A 76 1.21 -0.75 15.40
C PHE A 76 0.51 -0.07 16.57
N ALA A 77 0.78 -0.51 17.81
CA ALA A 77 0.25 0.15 19.01
C ALA A 77 0.75 1.59 19.12
N LEU A 78 2.05 1.81 18.88
CA LEU A 78 2.69 3.12 18.91
C LEU A 78 2.14 4.03 17.79
N LEU A 79 2.06 3.52 16.56
CA LEU A 79 1.50 4.28 15.43
C LEU A 79 0.07 4.76 15.73
N ALA A 80 -0.78 3.87 16.26
CA ALA A 80 -2.15 4.22 16.63
C ALA A 80 -2.21 5.22 17.79
N GLU A 81 -1.25 5.14 18.74
CA GLU A 81 -1.13 6.09 19.86
C GLU A 81 -0.85 7.50 19.37
N ASP A 82 0.01 7.63 18.38
CA ASP A 82 0.51 8.90 17.86
C ASP A 82 -0.27 9.39 16.63
N ASN A 83 -1.52 8.95 16.50
CA ASN A 83 -2.44 9.40 15.46
C ASN A 83 -1.94 9.16 14.01
N ILE A 84 -1.05 8.19 13.82
CA ILE A 84 -0.64 7.75 12.50
C ILE A 84 -1.71 6.82 11.96
N ASN A 85 -2.36 7.23 10.88
CA ASN A 85 -3.46 6.49 10.29
C ASN A 85 -3.04 5.59 9.11
N CYS A 86 -1.84 5.77 8.58
CA CYS A 86 -1.31 4.97 7.47
C CYS A 86 0.20 4.77 7.63
N THR A 87 0.65 3.54 7.42
CA THR A 87 2.10 3.25 7.33
C THR A 87 2.42 2.50 6.05
N ARG A 88 3.58 2.82 5.45
CA ARG A 88 4.09 2.12 4.29
C ARG A 88 5.12 1.09 4.72
N ILE A 89 4.90 -0.16 4.31
CA ILE A 89 5.68 -1.32 4.73
C ILE A 89 6.18 -2.06 3.48
N TRP A 90 7.45 -2.42 3.47
CA TRP A 90 8.02 -3.25 2.42
C TRP A 90 7.80 -4.72 2.78
N VAL A 91 6.77 -5.32 2.20
CA VAL A 91 6.44 -6.73 2.45
C VAL A 91 7.43 -7.68 1.77
N ASN A 92 8.25 -7.15 0.85
CA ASN A 92 9.30 -7.86 0.17
C ASN A 92 10.43 -6.87 -0.15
N CYS A 93 11.57 -6.98 0.52
CA CYS A 93 12.64 -5.97 0.41
C CYS A 93 13.55 -6.16 -0.79
N ASP A 94 13.96 -7.40 -1.10
CA ASP A 94 14.88 -7.72 -2.21
C ASP A 94 14.54 -9.00 -2.99
N GLY A 95 13.45 -9.67 -2.64
CA GLY A 95 12.91 -10.83 -3.32
C GLY A 95 13.64 -12.15 -3.10
N GLN A 96 14.84 -12.15 -2.56
CA GLN A 96 15.69 -13.34 -2.54
C GLN A 96 15.13 -14.49 -1.70
N SER A 97 14.41 -14.17 -0.64
CA SER A 97 13.88 -15.17 0.31
C SER A 97 12.40 -15.47 0.14
N ILE A 98 11.67 -14.66 -0.63
CA ILE A 98 10.21 -14.75 -0.77
C ILE A 98 9.83 -15.33 -2.13
N VAL A 99 10.21 -14.67 -3.23
CA VAL A 99 9.86 -15.07 -4.58
C VAL A 99 11.07 -15.69 -5.27
N ARG A 100 10.93 -16.92 -5.78
CA ARG A 100 12.00 -17.62 -6.47
C ARG A 100 11.78 -17.57 -7.98
N LEU A 101 12.79 -17.06 -8.69
CA LEU A 101 12.82 -16.96 -10.14
C LEU A 101 13.71 -18.04 -10.74
N ASN A 102 13.28 -18.60 -11.87
CA ASN A 102 14.09 -19.49 -12.69
C ASN A 102 15.12 -18.69 -13.53
N SER A 103 15.89 -19.37 -14.38
CA SER A 103 16.89 -18.74 -15.25
C SER A 103 16.29 -17.78 -16.29
N ASP A 104 15.02 -17.94 -16.61
CA ASP A 104 14.29 -17.14 -17.59
C ASP A 104 13.54 -15.97 -16.95
N GLY A 105 13.75 -15.76 -15.62
CA GLY A 105 13.12 -14.70 -14.83
C GLY A 105 11.68 -14.98 -14.41
N GLU A 106 11.16 -16.17 -14.68
CA GLU A 106 9.79 -16.55 -14.34
C GLU A 106 9.68 -16.99 -12.88
N VAL A 107 8.59 -16.62 -12.22
CA VAL A 107 8.29 -17.07 -10.86
C VAL A 107 7.93 -18.55 -10.88
N TYR A 108 8.65 -19.37 -10.10
CA TYR A 108 8.35 -20.80 -9.97
C TYR A 108 7.96 -21.23 -8.56
N ASN A 109 8.27 -20.45 -7.53
CA ASN A 109 7.91 -20.75 -6.14
C ASN A 109 7.83 -19.48 -5.31
N ILE A 110 6.95 -19.48 -4.30
CA ILE A 110 6.81 -18.46 -3.28
C ILE A 110 6.97 -19.15 -1.93
N ASN A 111 7.63 -18.50 -0.98
CA ASN A 111 7.80 -19.02 0.38
C ASN A 111 6.47 -18.94 1.13
N GLU A 112 5.94 -20.09 1.57
CA GLU A 112 4.67 -20.15 2.30
C GLU A 112 4.72 -19.44 3.67
N GLU A 113 5.87 -19.36 4.31
CA GLU A 113 6.04 -18.65 5.58
C GLU A 113 5.80 -17.13 5.42
N HIS A 114 6.03 -16.60 4.21
CA HIS A 114 5.70 -15.21 3.86
C HIS A 114 4.23 -14.89 4.11
N TRP A 115 3.34 -15.76 3.68
CA TRP A 115 1.90 -15.54 3.86
C TRP A 115 1.50 -15.59 5.33
N THR A 116 2.10 -16.48 6.13
CA THR A 116 1.85 -16.56 7.57
C THR A 116 2.25 -15.28 8.30
N ASP A 117 3.38 -14.70 7.91
CA ASP A 117 3.84 -13.42 8.49
C ASP A 117 2.91 -12.27 8.07
N LEU A 118 2.48 -12.24 6.80
CA LEU A 118 1.55 -11.23 6.31
C LEU A 118 0.14 -11.37 6.92
N ASP A 119 -0.35 -12.59 7.19
CA ASP A 119 -1.59 -12.81 7.94
C ASP A 119 -1.52 -12.08 9.29
N THR A 120 -0.39 -12.23 10.01
CA THR A 120 -0.15 -11.52 11.28
C THR A 120 -0.09 -10.00 11.09
N LEU A 121 0.58 -9.51 10.04
CA LEU A 121 0.68 -8.08 9.74
C LEU A 121 -0.70 -7.44 9.54
N PHE A 122 -1.55 -8.04 8.73
CA PHE A 122 -2.87 -7.50 8.41
C PHE A 122 -3.85 -7.64 9.58
N ASP A 123 -3.73 -8.68 10.42
CA ASP A 123 -4.44 -8.78 11.68
C ASP A 123 -4.09 -7.62 12.63
N LEU A 124 -2.81 -7.23 12.69
CA LEU A 124 -2.36 -6.08 13.47
C LEU A 124 -2.89 -4.75 12.90
N ALA A 125 -2.86 -4.58 11.59
CA ALA A 125 -3.41 -3.41 10.91
C ALA A 125 -4.90 -3.20 11.28
N GLU A 126 -5.71 -4.25 11.18
CA GLU A 126 -7.12 -4.23 11.58
C GLU A 126 -7.29 -3.99 13.09
N LYS A 127 -6.51 -4.68 13.92
CA LYS A 127 -6.57 -4.57 15.39
C LYS A 127 -6.34 -3.14 15.86
N TYR A 128 -5.37 -2.47 15.29
CA TYR A 128 -4.97 -1.11 15.72
C TYR A 128 -5.60 0.00 14.89
N GLY A 129 -6.27 -0.33 13.79
CA GLY A 129 -6.94 0.65 12.92
C GLY A 129 -5.95 1.53 12.15
N VAL A 130 -4.81 0.97 11.74
CA VAL A 130 -3.78 1.64 10.95
C VAL A 130 -3.75 1.04 9.55
N TYR A 131 -3.92 1.85 8.54
CA TYR A 131 -3.84 1.43 7.15
C TYR A 131 -2.42 1.03 6.76
N VAL A 132 -2.32 0.03 5.89
CA VAL A 132 -1.05 -0.41 5.32
C VAL A 132 -1.01 -0.11 3.82
N MET A 133 -0.01 0.64 3.40
CA MET A 133 0.46 0.71 2.02
C MET A 133 1.54 -0.35 1.86
N ALA A 134 1.20 -1.44 1.16
CA ALA A 134 2.09 -2.60 1.02
C ALA A 134 2.97 -2.46 -0.22
N THR A 135 4.29 -2.30 -0.04
CA THR A 135 5.25 -2.22 -1.14
C THR A 135 5.73 -3.61 -1.51
N LEU A 136 5.46 -4.04 -2.76
CA LEU A 136 5.74 -5.41 -3.21
C LEU A 136 7.15 -5.60 -3.77
N LEU A 137 7.69 -4.59 -4.43
CA LEU A 137 9.02 -4.59 -5.04
C LEU A 137 9.81 -3.35 -4.64
N SER A 138 11.11 -3.44 -4.78
CA SER A 138 12.05 -2.32 -4.68
C SER A 138 13.07 -2.42 -5.81
N PHE A 139 13.72 -1.32 -6.17
CA PHE A 139 14.87 -1.37 -7.07
C PHE A 139 15.97 -2.33 -6.57
N ASP A 140 16.00 -2.65 -5.28
CA ASP A 140 16.95 -3.60 -4.69
C ASP A 140 16.84 -5.01 -5.26
N HIS A 141 15.65 -5.44 -5.66
CA HIS A 141 15.44 -6.71 -6.36
C HIS A 141 16.30 -6.79 -7.62
N PHE A 142 16.35 -5.69 -8.37
CA PHE A 142 17.00 -5.62 -9.68
C PHE A 142 18.53 -5.50 -9.62
N LYS A 143 19.12 -5.48 -8.43
CA LYS A 143 20.56 -5.74 -8.24
C LYS A 143 20.90 -7.22 -8.50
N SER A 144 19.91 -8.10 -8.50
CA SER A 144 20.07 -9.52 -8.83
C SER A 144 19.80 -9.79 -10.32
N ARG A 145 20.65 -10.63 -10.95
CA ARG A 145 20.53 -10.95 -12.38
C ARG A 145 19.19 -11.61 -12.73
N ASN A 146 18.65 -12.47 -11.87
CA ASN A 146 17.39 -13.14 -12.16
C ASN A 146 16.21 -12.14 -12.24
N TRP A 147 16.20 -11.14 -11.37
CA TRP A 147 15.21 -10.07 -11.41
C TRP A 147 15.42 -9.15 -12.62
N GLN A 148 16.67 -8.91 -13.04
CA GLN A 148 16.94 -8.19 -14.28
C GLN A 148 16.38 -8.96 -15.50
N VAL A 149 16.58 -10.27 -15.57
CA VAL A 149 16.04 -11.12 -16.64
C VAL A 149 14.52 -11.05 -16.70
N MET A 150 13.84 -10.95 -15.56
CA MET A 150 12.38 -10.75 -15.54
C MET A 150 11.96 -9.52 -16.35
N LEU A 151 12.66 -8.39 -16.22
CA LEU A 151 12.35 -7.18 -17.00
C LEU A 151 12.66 -7.31 -18.51
N GLU A 152 13.47 -8.27 -18.92
CA GLU A 152 13.78 -8.51 -20.32
C GLU A 152 12.66 -9.27 -21.05
N SER A 153 11.68 -9.84 -20.31
CA SER A 153 10.61 -10.68 -20.85
C SER A 153 9.24 -10.29 -20.30
N LYS A 154 8.30 -9.96 -21.20
CA LYS A 154 6.92 -9.72 -20.82
C LYS A 154 6.29 -10.95 -20.17
N GLU A 155 6.58 -12.14 -20.68
CA GLU A 155 6.10 -13.40 -20.13
C GLU A 155 6.58 -13.62 -18.69
N ALA A 156 7.82 -13.26 -18.39
CA ALA A 156 8.35 -13.35 -17.02
C ALA A 156 7.68 -12.33 -16.09
N CYS A 157 7.47 -11.07 -16.51
CA CYS A 157 6.68 -10.09 -15.79
C CYS A 157 5.26 -10.60 -15.54
N ASP A 158 4.64 -11.22 -16.54
CA ASP A 158 3.30 -11.81 -16.43
C ASP A 158 3.26 -12.90 -15.35
N THR A 159 4.29 -13.76 -15.25
CA THR A 159 4.33 -14.78 -14.18
C THR A 159 4.42 -14.17 -12.77
N TYR A 160 5.09 -13.04 -12.61
CA TYR A 160 5.12 -12.32 -11.32
C TYR A 160 3.72 -11.81 -10.95
N ALA A 161 3.07 -11.15 -11.89
CA ALA A 161 1.71 -10.64 -11.69
C ALA A 161 0.72 -11.78 -11.38
N GLU A 162 0.72 -12.86 -12.16
CA GLU A 162 -0.23 -13.97 -12.06
C GLU A 162 0.01 -14.88 -10.84
N ARG A 163 1.25 -15.01 -10.37
CA ARG A 163 1.59 -15.94 -9.29
C ARG A 163 1.74 -15.25 -7.94
N TYR A 164 2.37 -14.08 -7.90
CA TYR A 164 2.61 -13.40 -6.63
C TYR A 164 1.56 -12.32 -6.37
N VAL A 165 1.39 -11.37 -7.30
CA VAL A 165 0.48 -10.24 -7.09
C VAL A 165 -0.97 -10.70 -6.96
N LYS A 166 -1.40 -11.61 -7.83
CA LYS A 166 -2.75 -12.17 -7.76
C LYS A 166 -3.00 -12.92 -6.46
N GLU A 167 -2.06 -13.78 -6.01
CA GLU A 167 -2.19 -14.48 -4.73
C GLU A 167 -2.25 -13.51 -3.55
N PHE A 168 -1.45 -12.43 -3.58
CA PHE A 168 -1.50 -11.37 -2.59
C PHE A 168 -2.91 -10.73 -2.54
N CYS A 169 -3.49 -10.42 -3.69
CA CYS A 169 -4.85 -9.87 -3.80
C CYS A 169 -5.91 -10.86 -3.28
N GLU A 170 -5.82 -12.14 -3.66
CA GLU A 170 -6.75 -13.18 -3.23
C GLU A 170 -6.73 -13.40 -1.71
N ARG A 171 -5.58 -13.19 -1.06
CA ARG A 171 -5.43 -13.35 0.40
C ARG A 171 -5.84 -12.10 1.18
N TYR A 172 -5.46 -10.93 0.71
CA TYR A 172 -5.56 -9.68 1.50
C TYR A 172 -6.50 -8.64 0.90
N GLY A 173 -7.00 -8.85 -0.32
CA GLY A 173 -7.87 -7.90 -1.00
C GLY A 173 -9.14 -7.55 -0.24
N ASP A 174 -9.67 -8.46 0.56
CA ASP A 174 -10.86 -8.23 1.41
C ASP A 174 -10.53 -7.50 2.72
N ASN A 175 -9.26 -7.39 3.12
CA ASN A 175 -8.88 -6.65 4.32
C ASN A 175 -9.02 -5.15 4.08
N GLU A 176 -9.93 -4.49 4.83
CA GLU A 176 -10.25 -3.08 4.65
C GLU A 176 -9.10 -2.14 5.07
N TYR A 177 -8.10 -2.65 5.82
CA TYR A 177 -6.91 -1.91 6.24
C TYR A 177 -5.71 -2.09 5.29
N LEU A 178 -5.82 -2.93 4.26
CA LEU A 178 -4.98 -2.83 3.08
C LEU A 178 -5.42 -1.57 2.31
N PHE A 179 -4.76 -0.44 2.59
CA PHE A 179 -5.04 0.84 1.95
C PHE A 179 -4.72 0.78 0.46
N SER A 180 -3.50 0.36 0.16
CA SER A 180 -3.02 0.30 -1.22
C SER A 180 -1.90 -0.70 -1.39
N ILE A 181 -1.73 -1.12 -2.63
CA ILE A 181 -0.57 -1.86 -3.09
C ILE A 181 0.33 -0.88 -3.83
N ASP A 182 1.52 -0.66 -3.29
CA ASP A 182 2.62 0.06 -3.94
C ASP A 182 3.47 -0.95 -4.69
N ILE A 183 3.33 -0.97 -6.00
CA ILE A 183 3.90 -2.03 -6.85
C ILE A 183 5.41 -2.08 -6.72
N VAL A 184 6.07 -0.92 -6.73
CA VAL A 184 7.54 -0.86 -6.70
C VAL A 184 8.04 0.44 -6.11
N ASN A 185 9.00 0.31 -5.18
CA ASN A 185 9.73 1.43 -4.62
C ASN A 185 10.81 1.91 -5.59
N GLU A 186 10.78 3.19 -5.91
CA GLU A 186 11.80 3.93 -6.67
C GLU A 186 12.28 3.22 -7.95
N PRO A 187 11.35 2.90 -8.86
CA PRO A 187 11.69 2.21 -10.12
C PRO A 187 12.63 3.01 -11.01
N ASP A 188 12.74 4.31 -10.79
CA ASP A 188 13.69 5.18 -11.49
C ASP A 188 15.15 4.77 -11.24
N TRP A 189 15.47 4.17 -10.09
CA TRP A 189 16.82 3.62 -9.88
C TRP A 189 17.07 2.34 -10.68
N ILE A 190 16.03 1.64 -11.16
CA ILE A 190 16.21 0.55 -12.12
C ILE A 190 16.72 1.11 -13.46
N HIS A 191 16.24 2.29 -13.84
CA HIS A 191 16.66 3.00 -15.05
C HIS A 191 18.02 3.69 -14.89
N GLU A 192 18.28 4.33 -13.75
CA GLU A 192 19.46 5.17 -13.53
C GLU A 192 20.69 4.39 -13.05
N ASN A 193 20.49 3.35 -12.22
CA ASN A 193 21.58 2.66 -11.54
C ASN A 193 22.12 1.49 -12.36
N LYS A 194 23.43 1.48 -12.60
CA LYS A 194 24.14 0.41 -13.31
C LYS A 194 24.01 -0.96 -12.65
N GLU A 195 23.94 -1.00 -11.32
CA GLU A 195 23.79 -2.27 -10.59
C GLU A 195 22.42 -2.90 -10.85
N CYS A 196 21.42 -2.09 -11.15
CA CYS A 196 20.06 -2.55 -11.49
C CYS A 196 19.86 -2.83 -12.98
N GLY A 197 20.90 -2.66 -13.82
CA GLY A 197 20.89 -3.01 -15.25
C GLY A 197 20.54 -1.86 -16.19
N GLN A 198 20.09 -0.70 -15.70
CA GLN A 198 19.72 0.49 -16.49
C GLN A 198 18.70 0.18 -17.59
N TYR A 199 17.56 -0.40 -17.19
CA TYR A 199 16.50 -0.76 -18.12
C TYR A 199 15.73 0.46 -18.61
N ASP A 200 15.19 0.37 -19.83
CA ASP A 200 14.29 1.39 -20.37
C ASP A 200 12.96 1.40 -19.60
N TRP A 201 12.34 2.56 -19.57
CA TRP A 201 11.04 2.73 -18.91
C TRP A 201 9.94 1.86 -19.52
N ASP A 202 10.01 1.51 -20.81
CA ASP A 202 9.05 0.59 -21.41
C ASP A 202 9.00 -0.77 -20.69
N ASN A 203 10.16 -1.30 -20.28
CA ASN A 203 10.24 -2.56 -19.53
C ASN A 203 9.68 -2.40 -18.11
N ILE A 204 10.09 -1.31 -17.43
CA ILE A 204 9.70 -1.03 -16.05
C ILE A 204 8.19 -0.75 -15.98
N SER A 205 7.70 0.11 -16.87
CA SER A 205 6.29 0.50 -16.91
C SER A 205 5.38 -0.62 -17.38
N TYR A 206 5.89 -1.56 -18.23
CA TYR A 206 5.16 -2.78 -18.54
C TYR A 206 4.89 -3.61 -17.28
N LEU A 207 5.91 -3.85 -16.46
CA LEU A 207 5.76 -4.57 -15.19
C LEU A 207 4.76 -3.87 -14.27
N ILE A 208 4.89 -2.54 -14.11
CA ILE A 208 3.97 -1.74 -13.29
C ILE A 208 2.53 -1.86 -13.80
N GLY A 209 2.31 -1.65 -15.09
CA GLY A 209 0.99 -1.71 -15.70
C GLY A 209 0.36 -3.10 -15.63
N LYS A 210 1.16 -4.17 -15.84
CA LYS A 210 0.67 -5.55 -15.72
C LYS A 210 0.27 -5.88 -14.28
N CYS A 211 1.08 -5.48 -13.29
CA CYS A 211 0.73 -5.64 -11.88
C CYS A 211 -0.53 -4.83 -11.51
N ALA A 212 -0.62 -3.58 -11.95
CA ALA A 212 -1.78 -2.73 -11.69
C ALA A 212 -3.08 -3.36 -12.24
N ALA A 213 -3.05 -3.82 -13.49
CA ALA A 213 -4.19 -4.51 -14.08
C ALA A 213 -4.57 -5.77 -13.31
N THR A 214 -3.58 -6.57 -12.90
CA THR A 214 -3.83 -7.78 -12.09
C THR A 214 -4.45 -7.44 -10.74
N ILE A 215 -4.03 -6.35 -10.08
CA ILE A 215 -4.62 -5.92 -8.81
C ILE A 215 -6.09 -5.52 -9.02
N HIS A 216 -6.38 -4.63 -9.96
CA HIS A 216 -7.74 -4.16 -10.23
C HIS A 216 -8.71 -5.28 -10.66
N GLU A 217 -8.21 -6.34 -11.27
CA GLU A 217 -9.01 -7.50 -11.65
C GLU A 217 -9.31 -8.46 -10.48
N ASN A 218 -8.56 -8.38 -9.37
CA ASN A 218 -8.62 -9.37 -8.31
C ASN A 218 -8.93 -8.80 -6.91
N CYS A 219 -8.82 -7.48 -6.68
CA CYS A 219 -9.18 -6.87 -5.40
C CYS A 219 -9.54 -5.38 -5.53
N ASP A 220 -10.07 -4.81 -4.43
CA ASP A 220 -10.49 -3.41 -4.33
C ASP A 220 -9.44 -2.51 -3.64
N ALA A 221 -8.22 -3.00 -3.44
CA ALA A 221 -7.13 -2.18 -2.89
C ALA A 221 -6.69 -1.13 -3.92
N LEU A 222 -6.39 0.08 -3.45
CA LEU A 222 -5.86 1.13 -4.32
C LEU A 222 -4.45 0.79 -4.81
N VAL A 223 -4.09 1.28 -5.98
CA VAL A 223 -2.81 0.96 -6.64
C VAL A 223 -1.96 2.20 -6.82
N THR A 224 -0.68 2.08 -6.51
CA THR A 224 0.32 3.12 -6.78
C THR A 224 1.69 2.52 -7.10
N ALA A 225 2.64 3.38 -7.45
CA ALA A 225 4.06 3.09 -7.51
C ALA A 225 4.83 4.26 -6.90
N GLY A 226 5.78 3.97 -6.01
CA GLY A 226 6.59 4.97 -5.31
C GLY A 226 7.70 5.53 -6.21
N ILE A 227 7.42 6.63 -6.92
CA ILE A 227 8.38 7.25 -7.84
C ILE A 227 9.39 8.10 -7.06
N GLY A 228 10.67 7.76 -7.15
CA GLY A 228 11.75 8.39 -6.40
C GLY A 228 12.07 9.82 -6.88
N ILE A 229 11.95 10.12 -8.18
CA ILE A 229 12.30 11.41 -8.75
C ILE A 229 11.15 11.94 -9.61
N ILE A 230 10.62 13.10 -9.26
CA ILE A 230 9.48 13.75 -9.94
C ILE A 230 9.63 13.85 -11.47
N LYS A 231 10.84 13.88 -12.01
CA LYS A 231 11.09 13.99 -13.44
C LYS A 231 10.49 12.85 -14.27
N TYR A 232 10.22 11.70 -13.66
CA TYR A 232 9.61 10.53 -14.30
C TYR A 232 8.12 10.38 -13.99
N ASN A 233 7.58 11.28 -13.18
CA ASN A 233 6.15 11.31 -12.85
C ASN A 233 5.50 12.64 -13.27
N SER A 234 6.10 13.34 -14.24
CA SER A 234 5.66 14.67 -14.66
C SER A 234 5.98 14.96 -16.12
N ASP A 235 4.99 15.42 -16.86
CA ASP A 235 5.14 15.88 -18.23
C ASP A 235 5.93 17.20 -18.35
N GLN A 236 6.17 17.87 -17.22
CA GLN A 236 7.01 19.07 -17.19
C GLN A 236 8.51 18.75 -17.35
N TYR A 237 8.90 17.48 -17.23
CA TYR A 237 10.31 17.03 -17.31
C TYR A 237 10.47 15.94 -18.38
N GLU A 238 10.75 14.70 -18.01
CA GLU A 238 11.01 13.59 -18.94
C GLU A 238 9.74 12.78 -19.30
N GLY A 239 8.57 13.27 -18.89
CA GLY A 239 7.28 12.65 -19.10
C GLY A 239 6.86 11.74 -17.94
N ASN A 240 5.53 11.63 -17.76
CA ASN A 240 4.96 10.73 -16.75
C ASN A 240 5.04 9.26 -17.22
N LYS A 241 6.03 8.53 -16.73
CA LYS A 241 6.31 7.12 -17.09
C LYS A 241 5.32 6.13 -16.47
N VAL A 242 4.41 6.62 -15.64
CA VAL A 242 3.35 5.81 -15.00
C VAL A 242 1.97 6.43 -15.23
N SER A 243 1.82 7.24 -16.29
CA SER A 243 0.51 7.72 -16.71
C SER A 243 -0.38 6.58 -17.21
N ASP A 244 -1.68 6.72 -17.05
CA ASP A 244 -2.65 5.70 -17.50
C ASP A 244 -2.52 5.40 -18.99
N GLU A 245 -2.33 6.43 -19.80
CA GLU A 245 -2.15 6.26 -21.24
C GLU A 245 -0.94 5.42 -21.55
N TYR A 246 0.20 5.73 -20.91
CA TYR A 246 1.46 5.00 -21.15
C TYR A 246 1.39 3.55 -20.68
N LEU A 247 0.84 3.30 -19.48
CA LEU A 247 0.70 1.94 -18.95
C LEU A 247 -0.25 1.09 -19.82
N LYS A 248 -1.38 1.66 -20.25
CA LYS A 248 -2.35 0.99 -21.12
C LYS A 248 -1.80 0.73 -22.52
N GLU A 249 -1.01 1.63 -23.09
CA GLU A 249 -0.36 1.45 -24.39
C GLU A 249 0.62 0.28 -24.34
N LEU A 250 1.48 0.21 -23.30
CA LEU A 250 2.50 -0.82 -23.18
C LEU A 250 1.93 -2.22 -22.94
N THR A 251 0.86 -2.30 -22.13
CA THR A 251 0.27 -3.59 -21.72
C THR A 251 -0.87 -4.05 -22.63
N GLY A 252 -1.58 -3.12 -23.25
CA GLY A 252 -2.83 -3.39 -23.97
C GLY A 252 -4.01 -3.70 -23.04
N LEU A 253 -3.92 -3.36 -21.74
CA LEU A 253 -4.93 -3.65 -20.71
C LEU A 253 -5.61 -2.36 -20.23
N ASP A 254 -6.93 -2.30 -20.29
CA ASP A 254 -7.70 -1.12 -19.84
C ASP A 254 -7.55 -0.87 -18.33
N ALA A 255 -7.31 -1.92 -17.54
CA ALA A 255 -7.13 -1.87 -16.10
C ALA A 255 -5.69 -1.50 -15.66
N ALA A 256 -4.77 -1.23 -16.61
CA ALA A 256 -3.40 -0.82 -16.31
C ALA A 256 -3.35 0.68 -16.02
N TYR A 257 -3.63 1.06 -14.78
CA TYR A 257 -3.55 2.46 -14.31
C TYR A 257 -3.20 2.51 -12.83
N LEU A 258 -2.77 3.66 -12.33
CA LEU A 258 -2.59 3.92 -10.91
C LEU A 258 -3.78 4.71 -10.37
N ASP A 259 -4.23 4.44 -9.15
CA ASP A 259 -5.33 5.17 -8.52
C ASP A 259 -4.88 6.52 -7.97
N PHE A 260 -3.64 6.63 -7.55
CA PHE A 260 -3.05 7.85 -7.03
C PHE A 260 -1.54 7.89 -7.29
N TYR A 261 -0.95 9.08 -7.19
CA TYR A 261 0.49 9.27 -7.32
C TYR A 261 1.16 9.32 -5.95
N SER A 262 2.18 8.48 -5.78
CA SER A 262 3.10 8.47 -4.64
C SER A 262 4.47 8.91 -5.15
N THR A 263 4.83 10.18 -4.92
CA THR A 263 6.15 10.68 -5.28
C THR A 263 7.01 10.88 -4.05
N HIS A 264 8.31 10.61 -4.18
CA HIS A 264 9.27 10.81 -3.10
C HIS A 264 9.94 12.16 -3.23
N TYR A 265 10.36 12.72 -2.11
CA TYR A 265 11.10 13.97 -2.08
C TYR A 265 12.15 13.99 -0.97
N TYR A 266 13.37 14.27 -1.38
CA TYR A 266 14.50 14.52 -0.46
C TYR A 266 15.18 15.84 -0.82
N ASP A 267 15.77 16.54 0.16
CA ASP A 267 16.31 17.89 0.00
C ASP A 267 17.38 18.04 -1.08
N TRP A 268 18.06 16.95 -1.45
CA TRP A 268 19.01 16.96 -2.56
C TRP A 268 18.36 17.28 -3.92
N MET A 269 17.06 17.02 -4.05
CA MET A 269 16.28 17.28 -5.27
C MET A 269 15.94 18.76 -5.43
N ARG A 270 15.99 19.54 -4.35
CA ARG A 270 15.51 20.93 -4.30
C ARG A 270 16.12 21.82 -5.38
N GLY A 271 17.42 21.65 -5.65
CA GLY A 271 18.14 22.46 -6.62
C GLY A 271 17.67 22.25 -8.07
N SER A 272 17.16 21.06 -8.39
CA SER A 272 16.75 20.67 -9.75
C SER A 272 15.25 20.81 -9.98
N PHE A 273 14.42 20.50 -8.95
CA PHE A 273 12.96 20.36 -9.11
C PHE A 273 12.15 21.29 -8.18
N GLY A 274 12.82 22.03 -7.29
CA GLY A 274 12.14 22.79 -6.23
C GLY A 274 11.72 21.89 -5.07
N THR A 275 10.67 22.27 -4.33
CA THR A 275 10.15 21.51 -3.20
C THR A 275 8.62 21.39 -3.29
N PRO A 276 8.03 20.26 -2.86
CA PRO A 276 6.58 20.11 -2.82
C PRO A 276 5.93 20.90 -1.68
N PHE A 277 6.70 21.28 -0.66
CA PHE A 277 6.17 21.92 0.55
C PHE A 277 5.67 23.37 0.35
N ASP A 278 5.99 24.01 -0.74
CA ASP A 278 5.51 25.36 -1.10
C ASP A 278 4.63 25.38 -2.37
N LYS A 279 4.20 24.20 -2.82
CA LYS A 279 3.46 24.04 -4.08
C LYS A 279 2.30 23.06 -3.93
N SER A 280 1.26 23.26 -4.75
CA SER A 280 0.26 22.22 -5.00
C SER A 280 0.87 21.05 -5.79
N PRO A 281 0.23 19.87 -5.82
CA PRO A 281 0.65 18.77 -6.69
C PRO A 281 0.85 19.18 -8.14
N GLU A 282 -0.08 19.94 -8.73
CA GLU A 282 0.02 20.49 -10.07
C GLU A 282 1.22 21.46 -10.20
N GLY A 283 1.40 22.34 -9.22
CA GLY A 283 2.54 23.27 -9.18
C GLY A 283 3.88 22.58 -9.04
N PHE A 284 3.91 21.37 -8.51
CA PHE A 284 5.09 20.50 -8.43
C PHE A 284 5.29 19.67 -9.70
N GLY A 285 4.25 19.54 -10.53
CA GLY A 285 4.30 18.89 -11.84
C GLY A 285 3.51 17.60 -11.97
N LEU A 286 2.69 17.25 -10.96
CA LEU A 286 1.85 16.06 -11.00
C LEU A 286 0.50 16.34 -11.70
N ASP A 287 -0.09 15.28 -12.25
CA ASP A 287 -1.48 15.29 -12.67
C ASP A 287 -2.38 15.34 -11.43
N THR A 288 -3.41 16.21 -11.46
CA THR A 288 -4.30 16.44 -10.31
C THR A 288 -5.67 15.78 -10.44
N ASP A 289 -5.89 15.00 -11.48
CA ASP A 289 -7.11 14.19 -11.61
C ASP A 289 -7.18 13.07 -10.58
N LYS A 290 -6.05 12.80 -9.92
CA LYS A 290 -5.88 11.76 -8.91
C LYS A 290 -5.34 12.33 -7.60
N PRO A 291 -5.59 11.65 -6.45
CA PRO A 291 -4.89 12.00 -5.22
C PRO A 291 -3.36 11.95 -5.40
N CYS A 292 -2.66 12.85 -4.72
CA CYS A 292 -1.22 12.92 -4.75
C CYS A 292 -0.68 12.93 -3.32
N VAL A 293 0.29 12.06 -3.04
CA VAL A 293 0.95 11.96 -1.73
C VAL A 293 2.45 12.08 -1.85
N ILE A 294 3.09 12.55 -0.79
CA ILE A 294 4.52 12.39 -0.61
C ILE A 294 4.76 11.04 0.05
N GLY A 295 5.14 10.03 -0.76
CA GLY A 295 5.32 8.65 -0.31
C GLY A 295 6.56 8.44 0.55
N GLU A 296 7.59 9.26 0.34
CA GLU A 296 8.77 9.33 1.19
C GLU A 296 9.33 10.74 1.28
N THR A 297 9.79 11.10 2.46
CA THR A 297 10.64 12.27 2.70
C THR A 297 11.37 12.11 4.03
N SER A 298 12.48 12.86 4.22
CA SER A 298 13.22 12.83 5.48
C SER A 298 12.36 13.36 6.65
N ASN A 299 12.37 12.65 7.77
CA ASN A 299 11.80 13.13 9.03
C ASN A 299 12.72 14.15 9.71
N ASP A 300 14.00 14.16 9.38
CA ASP A 300 14.96 15.16 9.84
C ASP A 300 15.31 16.15 8.72
N SER A 301 15.19 17.43 9.01
CA SER A 301 15.54 18.50 8.09
C SER A 301 16.32 19.57 8.86
N PRO A 302 17.63 19.39 9.02
CA PRO A 302 18.46 20.32 9.80
C PRO A 302 18.52 21.73 9.20
N ARG A 303 18.00 21.92 7.98
CA ARG A 303 17.94 23.20 7.27
C ARG A 303 16.60 23.34 6.53
N GLY A 304 15.69 24.10 7.08
CA GLY A 304 14.40 24.38 6.42
C GLY A 304 13.21 24.25 7.33
N MET A 305 12.08 23.81 6.79
CA MET A 305 10.85 23.57 7.53
C MET A 305 11.03 22.46 8.55
N THR A 306 10.44 22.64 9.73
CA THR A 306 10.23 21.55 10.70
C THR A 306 9.28 20.50 10.14
N LEU A 307 9.29 19.31 10.71
CA LEU A 307 8.40 18.24 10.22
C LEU A 307 6.91 18.61 10.40
N PRO A 308 6.44 19.17 11.52
CA PRO A 308 5.07 19.69 11.63
C PRO A 308 4.71 20.72 10.55
N GLU A 309 5.64 21.63 10.21
CA GLU A 309 5.43 22.60 9.14
C GLU A 309 5.30 21.95 7.77
N LYS A 310 6.05 20.86 7.49
CA LYS A 310 5.94 20.09 6.25
C LYS A 310 4.54 19.45 6.12
N TYR A 311 4.04 18.81 7.17
CA TYR A 311 2.71 18.19 7.18
C TYR A 311 1.61 19.22 6.90
N ARG A 312 1.60 20.33 7.65
CA ARG A 312 0.62 21.41 7.45
C ARG A 312 0.70 22.02 6.06
N SER A 313 1.91 22.29 5.59
CA SER A 313 2.13 22.89 4.28
C SER A 313 1.59 22.01 3.14
N LEU A 314 1.82 20.71 3.19
CA LEU A 314 1.29 19.78 2.20
C LEU A 314 -0.25 19.77 2.21
N TYR A 315 -0.86 19.69 3.40
CA TYR A 315 -2.30 19.76 3.52
C TYR A 315 -2.88 21.07 2.94
N ASP A 316 -2.29 22.20 3.33
CA ASP A 316 -2.75 23.53 2.91
C ASP A 316 -2.57 23.76 1.40
N ASN A 317 -1.60 23.07 0.78
CA ASN A 317 -1.34 23.10 -0.66
C ASN A 317 -2.11 22.04 -1.47
N GLY A 318 -2.99 21.26 -0.81
CA GLY A 318 -3.91 20.34 -1.50
C GLY A 318 -3.34 18.94 -1.77
N TRP A 319 -2.23 18.56 -1.12
CA TRP A 319 -1.77 17.17 -1.12
C TRP A 319 -2.68 16.28 -0.26
N ASN A 320 -2.74 15.00 -0.56
CA ASN A 320 -3.62 14.05 0.11
C ASN A 320 -2.95 13.27 1.24
N GLY A 321 -1.67 13.54 1.51
CA GLY A 321 -0.94 12.92 2.60
C GLY A 321 0.56 13.03 2.48
N ILE A 322 1.22 12.56 3.54
CA ILE A 322 2.67 12.42 3.64
C ILE A 322 3.00 11.16 4.44
N LEU A 323 4.02 10.44 3.99
CA LEU A 323 4.61 9.32 4.72
C LEU A 323 6.11 9.58 4.87
N VAL A 324 6.52 10.03 6.04
CA VAL A 324 7.94 10.30 6.30
C VAL A 324 8.72 9.00 6.38
N TRP A 325 9.95 9.02 5.89
CA TRP A 325 10.82 7.85 5.93
C TRP A 325 11.39 7.63 7.32
N MET A 326 11.14 6.47 7.86
CA MET A 326 11.78 5.98 9.08
C MET A 326 12.32 4.59 8.83
N GLN A 327 13.53 4.35 9.27
CA GLN A 327 14.15 3.02 9.27
C GLN A 327 14.61 2.68 10.69
N THR A 328 14.83 1.41 10.96
CA THR A 328 15.36 0.98 12.25
C THR A 328 16.69 1.68 12.54
N ASP A 329 16.80 2.29 13.72
CA ASP A 329 18.05 2.91 14.19
C ASP A 329 18.96 1.84 14.81
N PHE A 330 19.88 1.33 14.01
CA PHE A 330 20.82 0.31 14.46
C PHE A 330 21.91 0.85 15.42
N ASP A 331 22.11 2.17 15.44
CA ASP A 331 23.11 2.82 16.30
C ASP A 331 22.56 3.17 17.69
N ASN A 332 21.22 3.13 17.84
CA ASN A 332 20.53 3.39 19.09
C ASN A 332 19.54 2.27 19.43
N PRO A 333 19.98 1.24 20.20
CA PRO A 333 19.14 0.10 20.52
C PRO A 333 17.91 0.42 21.38
N ASP A 334 17.85 1.61 21.98
CA ASP A 334 16.69 2.08 22.76
C ASP A 334 15.64 2.77 21.87
N MET A 335 15.95 2.99 20.58
CA MET A 335 15.05 3.60 19.58
C MET A 335 14.86 2.64 18.42
N VAL A 336 13.65 2.17 18.23
CA VAL A 336 13.31 1.28 17.11
C VAL A 336 13.41 2.03 15.78
N TRP A 337 12.91 3.29 15.74
CA TRP A 337 12.83 4.08 14.53
C TRP A 337 13.65 5.38 14.65
N TYR A 338 14.47 5.65 13.61
CA TYR A 338 15.29 6.85 13.57
C TYR A 338 14.45 8.12 13.71
N ARG A 339 14.76 8.93 14.72
CA ARG A 339 14.09 10.22 15.01
C ARG A 339 12.56 10.12 15.05
N TYR A 340 12.05 9.05 15.67
CA TYR A 340 10.62 8.88 15.86
C TYR A 340 10.00 10.04 16.63
N ASP A 341 10.76 10.66 17.55
CA ASP A 341 10.36 11.86 18.30
C ASP A 341 9.83 13.00 17.43
N LEU A 342 10.44 13.22 16.26
CA LEU A 342 9.98 14.24 15.31
C LEU A 342 8.70 13.82 14.60
N THR A 343 8.57 12.55 14.29
CA THR A 343 7.37 12.01 13.63
C THR A 343 6.18 12.06 14.59
N GLU A 344 6.34 11.61 15.82
CA GLU A 344 5.35 11.71 16.91
C GLU A 344 4.85 13.16 17.07
N GLU A 345 5.77 14.13 17.17
CA GLU A 345 5.42 15.55 17.27
C GLU A 345 4.57 16.00 16.08
N ALA A 346 5.01 15.70 14.86
CA ALA A 346 4.35 16.15 13.64
C ALA A 346 2.97 15.53 13.44
N THR A 347 2.82 14.23 13.68
CA THR A 347 1.55 13.52 13.47
C THR A 347 0.52 13.90 14.53
N ASN A 348 0.94 14.12 15.79
CA ASN A 348 0.05 14.58 16.85
C ASN A 348 -0.38 16.04 16.63
N GLU A 349 0.51 16.95 16.24
CA GLU A 349 0.13 18.32 15.87
C GLU A 349 -0.79 18.37 14.64
N MET A 350 -0.55 17.50 13.65
CA MET A 350 -1.39 17.44 12.48
C MET A 350 -2.77 16.86 12.78
N ALA A 351 -2.86 15.87 13.67
CA ALA A 351 -4.12 15.32 14.15
C ALA A 351 -5.00 16.40 14.80
N ASP A 352 -4.41 17.29 15.60
CA ASP A 352 -5.11 18.42 16.18
C ASP A 352 -5.52 19.45 15.11
N TYR A 353 -4.69 19.65 14.09
CA TYR A 353 -4.95 20.62 13.02
C TYR A 353 -6.11 20.21 12.10
N ILE A 354 -6.23 18.90 11.81
CA ILE A 354 -7.26 18.37 10.90
C ILE A 354 -8.06 17.21 11.53
N PHE A 355 -8.36 17.30 12.83
CA PHE A 355 -8.95 16.20 13.61
C PHE A 355 -10.26 15.64 13.02
N ASP A 356 -11.01 16.42 12.26
CA ASP A 356 -12.22 16.01 11.54
C ASP A 356 -11.94 15.34 10.18
N LYS A 357 -10.70 15.36 9.72
CA LYS A 357 -10.22 14.80 8.44
C LYS A 357 -9.39 13.53 8.58
N ILE A 358 -8.96 13.20 9.79
CA ILE A 358 -8.20 11.97 10.05
C ILE A 358 -9.17 10.82 10.29
N TYR A 359 -9.03 9.76 9.47
CA TYR A 359 -9.85 8.57 9.60
C TYR A 359 -9.01 7.31 9.31
N PRO A 360 -9.26 6.19 10.01
CA PRO A 360 -9.83 6.12 11.36
C PRO A 360 -8.84 6.76 12.34
N ILE A 361 -9.32 7.60 13.19
CA ILE A 361 -8.55 8.01 14.37
C ILE A 361 -8.50 6.77 15.23
N GLY A 362 -7.30 6.34 15.61
CA GLY A 362 -7.05 5.12 16.35
C GLY A 362 -8.15 4.84 17.38
N LYS A 363 -8.48 3.59 17.61
CA LYS A 363 -9.63 3.20 18.44
C LYS A 363 -9.79 4.16 19.59
N LYS A 364 -10.91 4.87 19.65
CA LYS A 364 -11.23 5.69 20.81
C LYS A 364 -10.98 4.85 22.03
N ARG A 365 -10.01 5.23 22.79
CA ARG A 365 -9.58 4.62 24.04
C ARG A 365 -10.67 4.78 25.08
#